data_e4535e54611f4f12bd9c2a9ce71baf7e
#
_entry.id   e4535e54611f4f12bd9c2a9ce71baf7e
#
_cell.length_a   1.000
_cell.length_b   1.000
_cell.length_c   1.000
_cell.angle_alpha   90.00
_cell.angle_beta   90.00
_cell.angle_gamma   90.00
#
_symmetry.space_group_name_H-M   'P 1'
#
loop_
_entity.id
_entity.type
_entity.pdbx_description
1 polymer ?
#
loop_
_entity_poly.entity_id
_entity_poly.type
_entity_poly.pdbx_seq_one_letter_code
_entity_poly.pdbx_strand_id
1 'polypeptide(L)'
;MSVFDVLQERGFIKQMSHEEEIKELLEKEKITFYIGFDPTADSLHVGHFIALMMMSHMQRAGHRPIVLLGGGTGMVGDPSGKDEMRKMLTPEFIAHNIACFKKQMSRFIDFSDDKAIIANNADWLLDLNYVQLLREVGVHFTVNRMLAAECFKKRWEKGLTFFEFNYMIMQSYDFWKLHHDYGCVMELGGDDQWSNMLGGVELIRRKDQQPAYCMTCKLLTTSDGRKMGKTEKGALWLDPEKTSPYEFYQYWRNVNDSDVKNCMSLLTFLPMEEVHRLCDVEGAAINEAKKVLAYEVTKLVHGEEEARKAQEATEALFGGAANNLANVPTIEITADQTTAKVIDVLTAAKVFSSKREARQMINQGGLTVGEAVLTDPEAALSADLFDADKSLLIRKGKKKYFRLVVK
;
A
#
# COMPACT_ATOMS: atom_id res chain seq x y z
N MET A 1 6.09 -9.12 -26.45
CA MET A 1 6.77 -8.87 -25.16
C MET A 1 6.09 -9.75 -24.14
N SER A 2 6.82 -10.66 -23.50
CA SER A 2 6.28 -11.53 -22.44
C SER A 2 5.95 -10.70 -21.19
N VAL A 3 5.16 -11.24 -20.26
CA VAL A 3 4.93 -10.54 -18.99
C VAL A 3 6.21 -10.45 -18.17
N PHE A 4 7.13 -11.40 -18.32
CA PHE A 4 8.46 -11.34 -17.71
C PHE A 4 9.20 -10.08 -18.15
N ASP A 5 9.26 -9.81 -19.47
CA ASP A 5 9.91 -8.61 -20.01
C ASP A 5 9.27 -7.33 -19.48
N VAL A 6 7.92 -7.30 -19.40
CA VAL A 6 7.18 -6.15 -18.84
C VAL A 6 7.55 -5.91 -17.37
N LEU A 7 7.58 -6.96 -16.56
CA LEU A 7 7.92 -6.84 -15.13
C LEU A 7 9.39 -6.44 -14.94
N GLN A 8 10.29 -6.94 -15.78
CA GLN A 8 11.70 -6.59 -15.75
C GLN A 8 11.94 -5.14 -16.17
N GLU A 9 11.39 -4.71 -17.31
CA GLU A 9 11.53 -3.35 -17.84
C GLU A 9 10.97 -2.31 -16.85
N ARG A 10 9.82 -2.60 -16.22
CA ARG A 10 9.21 -1.75 -15.20
C ARG A 10 9.97 -1.72 -13.88
N GLY A 11 10.88 -2.68 -13.66
CA GLY A 11 11.72 -2.76 -12.47
C GLY A 11 11.06 -3.43 -11.27
N PHE A 12 10.02 -4.25 -11.47
CA PHE A 12 9.39 -5.02 -10.37
C PHE A 12 10.33 -6.04 -9.75
N ILE A 13 11.02 -6.80 -10.60
CA ILE A 13 11.74 -8.01 -10.19
C ILE A 13 12.93 -7.69 -9.30
N LYS A 14 13.04 -8.39 -8.16
CA LYS A 14 14.15 -8.30 -7.22
C LYS A 14 14.95 -9.60 -7.14
N GLN A 15 14.28 -10.73 -6.87
CA GLN A 15 14.88 -12.05 -6.78
C GLN A 15 13.96 -13.11 -7.42
N MET A 16 14.53 -14.18 -7.91
CA MET A 16 13.83 -15.34 -8.49
C MET A 16 14.51 -16.62 -8.07
N SER A 17 13.73 -17.71 -7.88
CA SER A 17 14.29 -19.01 -7.48
C SER A 17 15.01 -19.70 -8.63
N HIS A 18 14.48 -19.66 -9.84
CA HIS A 18 14.96 -20.34 -11.04
C HIS A 18 14.69 -19.44 -12.24
N GLU A 19 15.61 -18.53 -12.56
CA GLU A 19 15.38 -17.43 -13.50
C GLU A 19 15.03 -17.91 -14.90
N GLU A 20 15.80 -18.84 -15.45
CA GLU A 20 15.60 -19.33 -16.83
C GLU A 20 14.27 -20.08 -16.97
N GLU A 21 13.94 -20.94 -15.99
CA GLU A 21 12.69 -21.71 -15.98
C GLU A 21 11.47 -20.79 -15.80
N ILE A 22 11.56 -19.77 -14.94
CA ILE A 22 10.48 -18.80 -14.75
C ILE A 22 10.24 -18.01 -16.04
N LYS A 23 11.29 -17.57 -16.71
CA LYS A 23 11.19 -16.84 -17.98
C LYS A 23 10.52 -17.69 -19.04
N GLU A 24 10.99 -18.92 -19.21
CA GLU A 24 10.42 -19.88 -20.18
C GLU A 24 8.96 -20.18 -19.86
N LEU A 25 8.62 -20.40 -18.59
CA LEU A 25 7.29 -20.71 -18.10
C LEU A 25 6.31 -19.56 -18.40
N LEU A 26 6.69 -18.31 -18.09
CA LEU A 26 5.85 -17.13 -18.30
C LEU A 26 5.69 -16.76 -19.79
N GLU A 27 6.62 -17.20 -20.64
CA GLU A 27 6.53 -17.00 -22.09
C GLU A 27 5.62 -18.03 -22.75
N LYS A 28 5.69 -19.30 -22.32
CA LYS A 28 5.06 -20.41 -23.02
C LYS A 28 3.72 -20.84 -22.46
N GLU A 29 3.46 -20.60 -21.16
CA GLU A 29 2.32 -21.13 -20.45
C GLU A 29 1.46 -20.04 -19.79
N LYS A 30 0.20 -20.36 -19.53
CA LYS A 30 -0.67 -19.59 -18.64
C LYS A 30 -0.75 -20.32 -17.32
N ILE A 31 -0.17 -19.70 -16.28
CA ILE A 31 -0.02 -20.31 -14.97
C ILE A 31 -1.02 -19.77 -13.96
N THR A 32 -1.29 -20.58 -12.93
CA THR A 32 -1.87 -20.11 -11.68
C THR A 32 -0.75 -19.74 -10.72
N PHE A 33 -0.85 -18.55 -10.11
CA PHE A 33 0.11 -18.01 -9.15
C PHE A 33 -0.61 -17.34 -7.99
N TYR A 34 0.07 -17.09 -6.87
CA TYR A 34 -0.57 -16.43 -5.75
C TYR A 34 0.28 -15.32 -5.11
N ILE A 35 -0.40 -14.41 -4.41
CA ILE A 35 0.18 -13.48 -3.44
C ILE A 35 -0.65 -13.57 -2.16
N GLY A 36 0.04 -13.67 -1.02
CA GLY A 36 -0.56 -13.65 0.31
C GLY A 36 -0.67 -12.25 0.90
N PHE A 37 -1.78 -11.98 1.61
CA PHE A 37 -2.04 -10.72 2.29
C PHE A 37 -2.59 -10.98 3.69
N ASP A 38 -1.79 -10.70 4.71
CA ASP A 38 -2.23 -10.75 6.10
C ASP A 38 -3.10 -9.52 6.43
N PRO A 39 -4.33 -9.71 6.90
CA PRO A 39 -5.30 -8.64 7.13
C PRO A 39 -5.04 -7.92 8.48
N THR A 40 -3.89 -7.26 8.60
CA THR A 40 -3.42 -6.60 9.82
C THR A 40 -4.08 -5.24 10.09
N ALA A 41 -4.86 -4.72 9.14
CA ALA A 41 -5.64 -3.49 9.24
C ALA A 41 -6.90 -3.61 8.35
N ASP A 42 -7.87 -2.73 8.56
CA ASP A 42 -9.10 -2.63 7.79
C ASP A 42 -8.95 -1.92 6.43
N SER A 43 -7.72 -1.63 6.01
CA SER A 43 -7.40 -1.09 4.69
C SER A 43 -6.04 -1.57 4.21
N LEU A 44 -5.92 -1.74 2.89
CA LEU A 44 -4.66 -1.80 2.20
C LEU A 44 -3.98 -0.42 2.22
N HIS A 45 -2.67 -0.41 2.10
CA HIS A 45 -1.86 0.80 2.00
C HIS A 45 -0.90 0.72 0.82
N VAL A 46 -0.21 1.80 0.52
CA VAL A 46 0.72 1.90 -0.62
C VAL A 46 1.77 0.77 -0.66
N GLY A 47 2.16 0.22 0.50
CA GLY A 47 3.07 -0.94 0.53
C GLY A 47 2.50 -2.21 -0.11
N HIS A 48 1.16 -2.38 -0.11
CA HIS A 48 0.50 -3.48 -0.81
C HIS A 48 0.27 -3.18 -2.30
N PHE A 49 0.28 -1.89 -2.67
CA PHE A 49 -0.07 -1.46 -4.01
C PHE A 49 0.88 -2.04 -5.07
N ILE A 50 2.19 -2.09 -4.80
CA ILE A 50 3.14 -2.66 -5.75
C ILE A 50 2.88 -4.16 -6.01
N ALA A 51 2.52 -4.93 -4.97
CA ALA A 51 2.17 -6.34 -5.12
C ALA A 51 0.88 -6.51 -5.95
N LEU A 52 -0.12 -5.65 -5.73
CA LEU A 52 -1.36 -5.64 -6.53
C LEU A 52 -1.09 -5.26 -7.99
N MET A 53 -0.19 -4.30 -8.25
CA MET A 53 0.19 -3.94 -9.61
C MET A 53 0.91 -5.08 -10.33
N MET A 54 1.84 -5.75 -9.65
CA MET A 54 2.51 -6.93 -10.19
C MET A 54 1.50 -8.04 -10.53
N MET A 55 0.57 -8.33 -9.60
CA MET A 55 -0.51 -9.30 -9.82
C MET A 55 -1.40 -8.90 -11.00
N SER A 56 -1.74 -7.61 -11.14
CA SER A 56 -2.53 -7.09 -12.26
C SER A 56 -1.82 -7.22 -13.60
N HIS A 57 -0.52 -6.97 -13.66
CA HIS A 57 0.26 -7.19 -14.89
C HIS A 57 0.27 -8.66 -15.30
N MET A 58 0.44 -9.57 -14.35
CA MET A 58 0.37 -11.00 -14.59
C MET A 58 -1.03 -11.42 -15.09
N GLN A 59 -2.11 -10.92 -14.45
CA GLN A 59 -3.47 -11.23 -14.87
C GLN A 59 -3.78 -10.68 -16.28
N ARG A 60 -3.38 -9.46 -16.59
CA ARG A 60 -3.54 -8.86 -17.92
C ARG A 60 -2.82 -9.65 -19.02
N ALA A 61 -1.75 -10.32 -18.67
CA ALA A 61 -1.05 -11.23 -19.57
C ALA A 61 -1.73 -12.61 -19.71
N GLY A 62 -2.83 -12.85 -18.99
CA GLY A 62 -3.64 -14.07 -19.05
C GLY A 62 -3.26 -15.14 -18.03
N HIS A 63 -2.38 -14.85 -17.06
CA HIS A 63 -2.13 -15.75 -15.92
C HIS A 63 -3.24 -15.60 -14.88
N ARG A 64 -3.51 -16.66 -14.11
CA ARG A 64 -4.59 -16.71 -13.13
C ARG A 64 -4.09 -16.43 -11.72
N PRO A 65 -4.38 -15.26 -11.12
CA PRO A 65 -3.99 -14.96 -9.76
C PRO A 65 -4.88 -15.64 -8.72
N ILE A 66 -4.27 -16.08 -7.62
CA ILE A 66 -4.94 -16.38 -6.36
C ILE A 66 -4.58 -15.27 -5.37
N VAL A 67 -5.58 -14.54 -4.89
CA VAL A 67 -5.44 -13.66 -3.75
C VAL A 67 -5.64 -14.50 -2.50
N LEU A 68 -4.54 -14.78 -1.78
CA LEU A 68 -4.60 -15.51 -0.52
C LEU A 68 -4.74 -14.55 0.64
N LEU A 69 -5.85 -14.65 1.37
CA LEU A 69 -6.10 -13.87 2.56
C LEU A 69 -5.63 -14.64 3.79
N GLY A 70 -4.78 -14.00 4.60
CA GLY A 70 -4.16 -14.59 5.78
C GLY A 70 -5.08 -14.65 6.99
N GLY A 71 -6.22 -15.34 6.89
CA GLY A 71 -7.13 -15.52 8.02
C GLY A 71 -6.52 -16.34 9.16
N GLY A 72 -5.76 -17.37 8.84
CA GLY A 72 -5.01 -18.19 9.80
C GLY A 72 -3.65 -17.59 10.15
N THR A 73 -2.84 -17.24 9.13
CA THR A 73 -1.51 -16.63 9.33
C THR A 73 -1.57 -15.29 10.06
N GLY A 74 -2.61 -14.49 9.83
CA GLY A 74 -2.85 -13.23 10.53
C GLY A 74 -3.05 -13.36 12.03
N MET A 75 -3.46 -14.55 12.53
CA MET A 75 -3.54 -14.84 13.97
C MET A 75 -2.17 -15.01 14.61
N VAL A 76 -1.16 -15.40 13.83
CA VAL A 76 0.23 -15.57 14.28
C VAL A 76 1.04 -14.30 14.01
N GLY A 77 1.02 -13.82 12.78
CA GLY A 77 1.73 -12.62 12.35
C GLY A 77 3.16 -12.89 11.89
N ASP A 78 3.46 -12.41 10.68
CA ASP A 78 4.76 -12.55 10.03
C ASP A 78 5.88 -11.81 10.79
N PRO A 79 6.95 -12.49 11.21
CA PRO A 79 8.10 -11.89 11.88
C PRO A 79 9.07 -11.19 10.91
N SER A 80 8.94 -11.40 9.59
CA SER A 80 9.88 -10.90 8.57
C SER A 80 10.07 -9.40 8.66
N GLY A 81 11.34 -8.97 8.79
CA GLY A 81 11.71 -7.55 8.82
C GLY A 81 11.22 -6.78 10.05
N LYS A 82 10.74 -7.44 11.10
CA LYS A 82 10.24 -6.82 12.33
C LYS A 82 11.25 -6.96 13.47
N ASP A 83 11.22 -5.97 14.35
CA ASP A 83 12.04 -5.94 15.57
C ASP A 83 11.29 -6.49 16.79
N GLU A 84 9.95 -6.48 16.76
CA GLU A 84 9.07 -6.91 17.85
C GLU A 84 8.02 -7.89 17.36
N MET A 85 7.50 -8.73 18.27
CA MET A 85 6.39 -9.62 18.00
C MET A 85 5.14 -8.81 17.62
N ARG A 86 4.39 -9.27 16.64
CA ARG A 86 3.11 -8.65 16.28
C ARG A 86 2.08 -8.81 17.38
N LYS A 87 1.18 -7.84 17.50
CA LYS A 87 -0.01 -7.99 18.35
C LYS A 87 -0.88 -9.10 17.79
N MET A 88 -1.33 -9.98 18.67
CA MET A 88 -2.33 -10.98 18.32
C MET A 88 -3.66 -10.29 17.99
N LEU A 89 -4.21 -10.63 16.82
CA LEU A 89 -5.49 -10.11 16.34
C LEU A 89 -6.60 -11.09 16.69
N THR A 90 -7.82 -10.57 16.95
CA THR A 90 -8.98 -11.45 17.18
C THR A 90 -9.54 -11.96 15.84
N PRO A 91 -10.21 -13.13 15.83
CA PRO A 91 -10.86 -13.66 14.64
C PRO A 91 -11.86 -12.68 14.00
N GLU A 92 -12.62 -11.95 14.82
CA GLU A 92 -13.61 -10.98 14.36
C GLU A 92 -12.95 -9.79 13.66
N PHE A 93 -11.83 -9.30 14.22
CA PHE A 93 -11.06 -8.23 13.60
C PHE A 93 -10.47 -8.65 12.27
N ILE A 94 -9.91 -9.87 12.20
CA ILE A 94 -9.38 -10.46 10.96
C ILE A 94 -10.50 -10.61 9.92
N ALA A 95 -11.66 -11.13 10.27
CA ALA A 95 -12.80 -11.31 9.37
C ALA A 95 -13.30 -9.97 8.80
N HIS A 96 -13.38 -8.94 9.64
CA HIS A 96 -13.71 -7.58 9.20
C HIS A 96 -12.70 -7.05 8.18
N ASN A 97 -11.41 -7.17 8.49
CA ASN A 97 -10.33 -6.69 7.62
C ASN A 97 -10.31 -7.43 6.27
N ILE A 98 -10.57 -8.74 6.28
CA ILE A 98 -10.71 -9.55 5.06
C ILE A 98 -11.82 -8.99 4.14
N ALA A 99 -12.98 -8.64 4.71
CA ALA A 99 -14.07 -8.05 3.94
C ALA A 99 -13.68 -6.70 3.31
N CYS A 100 -12.95 -5.87 4.05
CA CYS A 100 -12.40 -4.60 3.55
C CYS A 100 -11.38 -4.83 2.42
N PHE A 101 -10.48 -5.78 2.57
CA PHE A 101 -9.47 -6.12 1.55
C PHE A 101 -10.11 -6.59 0.24
N LYS A 102 -11.08 -7.50 0.30
CA LYS A 102 -11.82 -7.99 -0.89
C LYS A 102 -12.40 -6.86 -1.72
N LYS A 103 -13.04 -5.89 -1.07
CA LYS A 103 -13.63 -4.71 -1.73
C LYS A 103 -12.57 -3.84 -2.42
N GLN A 104 -11.42 -3.64 -1.79
CA GLN A 104 -10.35 -2.81 -2.35
C GLN A 104 -9.60 -3.52 -3.48
N MET A 105 -9.33 -4.82 -3.33
CA MET A 105 -8.60 -5.62 -4.32
C MET A 105 -9.36 -5.78 -5.65
N SER A 106 -10.70 -5.79 -5.62
CA SER A 106 -11.52 -5.88 -6.84
C SER A 106 -11.38 -4.68 -7.79
N ARG A 107 -10.71 -3.61 -7.38
CA ARG A 107 -10.32 -2.50 -8.27
C ARG A 107 -9.10 -2.82 -9.13
N PHE A 108 -8.28 -3.77 -8.69
CA PHE A 108 -7.02 -4.14 -9.35
C PHE A 108 -7.10 -5.48 -10.07
N ILE A 109 -7.88 -6.40 -9.51
CA ILE A 109 -7.98 -7.79 -9.96
C ILE A 109 -9.41 -8.06 -10.42
N ASP A 110 -9.54 -8.61 -11.61
CA ASP A 110 -10.81 -9.06 -12.16
C ASP A 110 -11.12 -10.49 -11.65
N PHE A 111 -12.15 -10.60 -10.82
CA PHE A 111 -12.62 -11.88 -10.25
C PHE A 111 -13.79 -12.47 -11.02
N SER A 112 -14.21 -11.87 -12.15
CA SER A 112 -15.28 -12.41 -12.99
C SER A 112 -14.81 -13.67 -13.72
N ASP A 113 -15.75 -14.55 -14.04
CA ASP A 113 -15.55 -15.70 -14.93
C ASP A 113 -14.33 -16.57 -14.55
N ASP A 114 -14.09 -16.80 -13.26
CA ASP A 114 -12.95 -17.56 -12.75
C ASP A 114 -11.55 -17.06 -13.17
N LYS A 115 -11.45 -15.80 -13.58
CA LYS A 115 -10.17 -15.18 -13.97
C LYS A 115 -9.21 -15.01 -12.80
N ALA A 116 -9.72 -14.99 -11.57
CA ALA A 116 -8.96 -14.95 -10.34
C ALA A 116 -9.68 -15.72 -9.23
N ILE A 117 -8.92 -16.15 -8.22
CA ILE A 117 -9.44 -16.86 -7.06
C ILE A 117 -9.19 -15.99 -5.82
N ILE A 118 -10.16 -15.97 -4.89
CA ILE A 118 -9.95 -15.51 -3.52
C ILE A 118 -9.97 -16.74 -2.62
N ALA A 119 -8.88 -17.00 -1.93
CA ALA A 119 -8.74 -18.06 -0.94
C ALA A 119 -8.47 -17.46 0.46
N ASN A 120 -8.86 -18.18 1.51
CA ASN A 120 -8.58 -17.82 2.89
C ASN A 120 -7.84 -18.98 3.55
N ASN A 121 -6.62 -18.77 4.02
CA ASN A 121 -5.86 -19.85 4.62
C ASN A 121 -6.41 -20.32 5.99
N ALA A 122 -7.33 -19.59 6.59
CA ALA A 122 -8.08 -20.09 7.74
C ALA A 122 -8.86 -21.37 7.43
N ASP A 123 -9.32 -21.54 6.17
CA ASP A 123 -10.14 -22.69 5.74
C ASP A 123 -9.40 -24.04 5.83
N TRP A 124 -8.06 -24.02 5.89
CA TRP A 124 -7.25 -25.22 6.07
C TRP A 124 -6.31 -25.17 7.28
N LEU A 125 -5.82 -23.97 7.68
CA LEU A 125 -4.87 -23.88 8.79
C LEU A 125 -5.54 -24.11 10.15
N LEU A 126 -6.80 -23.73 10.33
CA LEU A 126 -7.47 -23.86 11.63
C LEU A 126 -7.88 -25.29 11.96
N ASP A 127 -8.10 -26.12 10.95
CA ASP A 127 -8.52 -27.51 11.12
C ASP A 127 -7.32 -28.49 11.08
N LEU A 128 -6.08 -27.99 10.98
CA LEU A 128 -4.89 -28.85 10.93
C LEU A 128 -4.67 -29.58 12.25
N ASN A 129 -4.58 -30.90 12.17
CA ASN A 129 -4.11 -31.68 13.31
C ASN A 129 -2.60 -31.46 13.51
N TYR A 130 -2.22 -30.98 14.69
CA TYR A 130 -0.84 -30.61 14.99
C TYR A 130 0.17 -31.76 14.80
N VAL A 131 -0.17 -32.97 15.29
CA VAL A 131 0.73 -34.14 15.16
C VAL A 131 0.87 -34.55 13.68
N GLN A 132 -0.24 -34.52 12.94
CA GLN A 132 -0.20 -34.82 11.50
C GLN A 132 0.64 -33.79 10.74
N LEU A 133 0.49 -32.50 11.02
CA LEU A 133 1.32 -31.45 10.43
C LEU A 133 2.81 -31.69 10.68
N LEU A 134 3.20 -32.05 11.90
CA LEU A 134 4.60 -32.36 12.22
C LEU A 134 5.12 -33.58 11.43
N ARG A 135 4.31 -34.60 11.24
CA ARG A 135 4.68 -35.81 10.51
C ARG A 135 4.79 -35.61 9.01
N GLU A 136 3.87 -34.84 8.43
CA GLU A 136 3.75 -34.71 6.98
C GLU A 136 4.49 -33.51 6.40
N VAL A 137 4.64 -32.46 7.20
CA VAL A 137 5.26 -31.20 6.80
C VAL A 137 6.53 -30.92 7.59
N GLY A 138 6.49 -31.04 8.91
CA GLY A 138 7.59 -30.71 9.80
C GLY A 138 8.87 -31.49 9.49
N VAL A 139 8.75 -32.74 9.02
CA VAL A 139 9.92 -33.60 8.63
C VAL A 139 10.72 -33.00 7.46
N HIS A 140 10.16 -32.09 6.69
CA HIS A 140 10.82 -31.44 5.56
C HIS A 140 11.59 -30.17 5.97
N PHE A 141 11.42 -29.69 7.22
CA PHE A 141 12.07 -28.49 7.74
C PHE A 141 13.15 -28.84 8.78
N THR A 142 14.37 -28.39 8.57
CA THR A 142 15.44 -28.48 9.58
C THR A 142 15.55 -27.17 10.35
N VAL A 143 15.53 -27.26 11.67
CA VAL A 143 15.60 -26.08 12.56
C VAL A 143 16.82 -25.21 12.26
N ASN A 144 18.01 -25.83 12.06
CA ASN A 144 19.23 -25.07 11.75
C ASN A 144 19.11 -24.25 10.46
N ARG A 145 18.46 -24.79 9.42
CA ARG A 145 18.23 -24.08 8.16
C ARG A 145 17.21 -22.96 8.33
N MET A 146 16.15 -23.20 9.09
CA MET A 146 15.16 -22.18 9.40
C MET A 146 15.78 -21.01 10.18
N LEU A 147 16.57 -21.30 11.24
CA LEU A 147 17.24 -20.28 12.04
C LEU A 147 18.25 -19.44 11.25
N ALA A 148 18.84 -20.01 10.20
CA ALA A 148 19.73 -19.28 9.29
C ALA A 148 18.98 -18.38 8.29
N ALA A 149 17.65 -18.50 8.19
CA ALA A 149 16.85 -17.74 7.25
C ALA A 149 16.80 -16.25 7.62
N GLU A 150 16.84 -15.37 6.59
CA GLU A 150 16.89 -13.92 6.78
C GLU A 150 15.68 -13.37 7.53
N CYS A 151 14.49 -13.98 7.32
CA CYS A 151 13.26 -13.58 7.97
C CYS A 151 13.31 -13.65 9.50
N PHE A 152 14.16 -14.52 10.08
CA PHE A 152 14.30 -14.70 11.53
C PHE A 152 15.48 -13.92 12.16
N LYS A 153 16.46 -13.45 11.39
CA LYS A 153 17.70 -12.84 11.92
C LYS A 153 17.45 -11.76 12.97
N LYS A 154 16.60 -10.78 12.65
CA LYS A 154 16.31 -9.67 13.58
C LYS A 154 15.61 -10.12 14.85
N ARG A 155 14.72 -11.11 14.72
CA ARG A 155 13.97 -11.64 15.86
C ARG A 155 14.79 -12.59 16.72
N TRP A 156 15.75 -13.32 16.12
CA TRP A 156 16.63 -14.23 16.83
C TRP A 156 17.39 -13.51 17.95
N GLU A 157 17.97 -12.36 17.66
CA GLU A 157 18.75 -11.59 18.65
C GLU A 157 17.87 -11.01 19.78
N LYS A 158 16.59 -10.80 19.53
CA LYS A 158 15.61 -10.18 20.47
C LYS A 158 14.67 -11.18 21.14
N GLY A 159 14.81 -12.47 20.87
CA GLY A 159 13.97 -13.53 21.42
C GLY A 159 12.82 -13.92 20.49
N LEU A 160 13.15 -14.72 19.47
CA LEU A 160 12.19 -15.34 18.56
C LEU A 160 11.35 -16.38 19.33
N THR A 161 10.02 -16.20 19.34
CA THR A 161 9.13 -17.17 19.96
C THR A 161 8.88 -18.38 19.07
N PHE A 162 8.56 -19.53 19.67
CA PHE A 162 8.12 -20.71 18.91
C PHE A 162 6.88 -20.41 18.05
N PHE A 163 6.01 -19.55 18.54
CA PHE A 163 4.83 -19.08 17.82
C PHE A 163 5.17 -18.40 16.50
N GLU A 164 6.05 -17.39 16.53
CA GLU A 164 6.53 -16.68 15.32
C GLU A 164 7.34 -17.61 14.39
N PHE A 165 8.09 -18.54 14.97
CA PHE A 165 8.94 -19.46 14.21
C PHE A 165 8.12 -20.38 13.29
N ASN A 166 6.89 -20.72 13.67
CA ASN A 166 5.99 -21.52 12.85
C ASN A 166 5.43 -20.79 11.62
N TYR A 167 5.52 -19.46 11.54
CA TYR A 167 4.96 -18.71 10.42
C TYR A 167 5.51 -19.18 9.06
N MET A 168 6.82 -19.42 8.95
CA MET A 168 7.42 -19.97 7.73
C MET A 168 6.80 -21.31 7.31
N ILE A 169 6.52 -22.19 8.27
CA ILE A 169 5.89 -23.49 7.99
C ILE A 169 4.46 -23.31 7.50
N MET A 170 3.71 -22.37 8.11
CA MET A 170 2.34 -22.07 7.70
C MET A 170 2.27 -21.53 6.26
N GLN A 171 3.11 -20.56 5.92
CA GLN A 171 3.16 -20.01 4.55
C GLN A 171 3.65 -21.06 3.54
N SER A 172 4.60 -21.91 3.92
CA SER A 172 5.04 -23.01 3.07
C SER A 172 3.92 -24.03 2.83
N TYR A 173 3.11 -24.30 3.87
CA TYR A 173 1.95 -25.17 3.75
C TYR A 173 0.86 -24.53 2.87
N ASP A 174 0.66 -23.22 2.95
CA ASP A 174 -0.26 -22.48 2.08
C ASP A 174 0.11 -22.68 0.61
N PHE A 175 1.40 -22.51 0.25
CA PHE A 175 1.84 -22.71 -1.12
C PHE A 175 1.60 -24.15 -1.58
N TRP A 176 1.98 -25.14 -0.74
CA TRP A 176 1.72 -26.55 -1.05
C TRP A 176 0.23 -26.84 -1.23
N LYS A 177 -0.64 -26.28 -0.36
CA LYS A 177 -2.09 -26.44 -0.43
C LYS A 177 -2.67 -25.84 -1.73
N LEU A 178 -2.24 -24.63 -2.08
CA LEU A 178 -2.63 -23.97 -3.31
C LEU A 178 -2.10 -24.68 -4.56
N HIS A 179 -0.91 -25.26 -4.47
CA HIS A 179 -0.35 -26.11 -5.54
C HIS A 179 -1.23 -27.34 -5.78
N HIS A 180 -1.58 -28.03 -4.71
CA HIS A 180 -2.39 -29.25 -4.77
C HIS A 180 -3.83 -28.99 -5.23
N ASP A 181 -4.49 -27.97 -4.68
CA ASP A 181 -5.92 -27.73 -4.91
C ASP A 181 -6.21 -26.94 -6.20
N TYR A 182 -5.32 -26.05 -6.61
CA TYR A 182 -5.54 -25.11 -7.71
C TYR A 182 -4.46 -25.15 -8.80
N GLY A 183 -3.51 -26.06 -8.73
CA GLY A 183 -2.39 -26.10 -9.67
C GLY A 183 -1.52 -24.83 -9.63
N CYS A 184 -1.43 -24.18 -8.46
CA CYS A 184 -0.62 -22.99 -8.30
C CYS A 184 0.87 -23.37 -8.36
N VAL A 185 1.62 -22.83 -9.30
CA VAL A 185 3.04 -23.18 -9.53
C VAL A 185 4.01 -22.08 -9.13
N MET A 186 3.50 -20.87 -8.81
CA MET A 186 4.36 -19.73 -8.51
C MET A 186 3.81 -18.91 -7.35
N GLU A 187 4.69 -18.55 -6.41
CA GLU A 187 4.44 -17.57 -5.36
C GLU A 187 5.11 -16.25 -5.72
N LEU A 188 4.37 -15.15 -5.61
CA LEU A 188 4.90 -13.79 -5.74
C LEU A 188 4.77 -13.07 -4.39
N GLY A 189 5.69 -12.17 -4.09
CA GLY A 189 5.65 -11.42 -2.84
C GLY A 189 6.65 -10.27 -2.79
N GLY A 190 6.67 -9.54 -1.68
CA GLY A 190 7.71 -8.55 -1.38
C GLY A 190 9.05 -9.22 -1.10
N ASP A 191 10.15 -8.50 -1.29
CA ASP A 191 11.50 -9.03 -1.08
C ASP A 191 11.78 -9.51 0.36
N ASP A 192 11.05 -8.97 1.32
CA ASP A 192 11.09 -9.42 2.72
C ASP A 192 10.48 -10.81 2.94
N GLN A 193 9.72 -11.35 1.96
CA GLN A 193 9.11 -12.68 1.99
C GLN A 193 9.99 -13.80 1.42
N TRP A 194 11.13 -13.46 0.85
CA TRP A 194 11.99 -14.40 0.12
C TRP A 194 12.23 -15.75 0.85
N SER A 195 12.59 -15.69 2.13
CA SER A 195 12.88 -16.90 2.91
C SER A 195 11.62 -17.78 3.12
N ASN A 196 10.46 -17.16 3.35
CA ASN A 196 9.20 -17.86 3.54
C ASN A 196 8.79 -18.55 2.22
N MET A 197 8.89 -17.84 1.10
CA MET A 197 8.55 -18.32 -0.24
C MET A 197 9.42 -19.52 -0.64
N LEU A 198 10.73 -19.45 -0.40
CA LEU A 198 11.63 -20.58 -0.62
C LEU A 198 11.28 -21.81 0.22
N GLY A 199 10.71 -21.61 1.41
CA GLY A 199 10.18 -22.69 2.25
C GLY A 199 9.08 -23.48 1.54
N GLY A 200 8.16 -22.78 0.86
CA GLY A 200 7.08 -23.38 0.08
C GLY A 200 7.59 -24.12 -1.17
N VAL A 201 8.48 -23.49 -1.94
CA VAL A 201 9.15 -24.12 -3.11
C VAL A 201 9.81 -25.42 -2.69
N GLU A 202 10.56 -25.42 -1.59
CA GLU A 202 11.29 -26.58 -1.10
C GLU A 202 10.34 -27.66 -0.54
N LEU A 203 9.22 -27.29 0.07
CA LEU A 203 8.22 -28.24 0.56
C LEU A 203 7.58 -29.00 -0.60
N ILE A 204 7.12 -28.30 -1.65
CA ILE A 204 6.55 -28.92 -2.86
C ILE A 204 7.57 -29.86 -3.52
N ARG A 205 8.81 -29.40 -3.69
CA ARG A 205 9.88 -30.21 -4.27
C ARG A 205 10.14 -31.50 -3.47
N ARG A 206 10.14 -31.43 -2.15
CA ARG A 206 10.44 -32.60 -1.28
C ARG A 206 9.26 -33.54 -1.13
N LYS A 207 8.06 -33.01 -1.01
CA LYS A 207 6.84 -33.76 -0.73
C LYS A 207 6.26 -34.40 -2.01
N ASP A 208 6.17 -33.60 -3.08
CA ASP A 208 5.48 -33.98 -4.30
C ASP A 208 6.41 -34.23 -5.49
N GLN A 209 7.70 -33.89 -5.36
CA GLN A 209 8.73 -33.99 -6.42
C GLN A 209 8.32 -33.21 -7.69
N GLN A 210 7.57 -32.10 -7.49
CA GLN A 210 7.12 -31.22 -8.55
C GLN A 210 7.90 -29.89 -8.51
N PRO A 211 8.06 -29.22 -9.67
CA PRO A 211 8.63 -27.89 -9.70
C PRO A 211 7.65 -26.86 -9.17
N ALA A 212 8.17 -25.93 -8.38
CA ALA A 212 7.46 -24.72 -7.97
C ALA A 212 8.46 -23.57 -7.92
N TYR A 213 7.95 -22.35 -8.10
CA TYR A 213 8.76 -21.17 -8.33
C TYR A 213 8.37 -20.04 -7.40
N CYS A 214 9.28 -19.12 -7.16
CA CYS A 214 8.96 -17.88 -6.49
C CYS A 214 9.74 -16.70 -7.09
N MET A 215 9.11 -15.52 -7.08
CA MET A 215 9.69 -14.27 -7.55
C MET A 215 9.28 -13.14 -6.63
N THR A 216 10.24 -12.31 -6.19
CA THR A 216 9.96 -11.18 -5.32
C THR A 216 9.93 -9.87 -6.09
N CYS A 217 9.05 -8.96 -5.66
CA CYS A 217 9.10 -7.57 -6.09
C CYS A 217 9.92 -6.71 -5.12
N LYS A 218 10.49 -5.63 -5.68
CA LYS A 218 11.16 -4.60 -4.88
C LYS A 218 10.19 -4.01 -3.86
N LEU A 219 10.71 -3.66 -2.69
CA LEU A 219 9.95 -2.84 -1.76
C LEU A 219 9.87 -1.40 -2.30
N LEU A 220 8.70 -0.79 -2.21
CA LEU A 220 8.52 0.59 -2.65
C LEU A 220 9.18 1.54 -1.65
N THR A 221 10.33 2.08 -2.05
CA THR A 221 11.15 3.00 -1.24
C THR A 221 11.37 4.32 -1.97
N THR A 222 11.58 5.37 -1.21
CA THR A 222 12.08 6.64 -1.71
C THR A 222 13.55 6.52 -2.07
N SER A 223 14.08 7.47 -2.84
CA SER A 223 15.50 7.53 -3.25
C SER A 223 16.48 7.61 -2.08
N ASP A 224 16.02 8.09 -0.90
CA ASP A 224 16.77 8.08 0.36
C ASP A 224 16.61 6.80 1.20
N GLY A 225 15.99 5.75 0.62
CA GLY A 225 15.87 4.40 1.22
C GLY A 225 14.75 4.23 2.25
N ARG A 226 13.91 5.23 2.48
CA ARG A 226 12.76 5.10 3.39
C ARG A 226 11.60 4.40 2.70
N LYS A 227 10.83 3.59 3.44
CA LYS A 227 9.60 2.99 2.91
C LYS A 227 8.60 4.08 2.49
N MET A 228 8.16 4.04 1.23
CA MET A 228 7.17 4.97 0.69
C MET A 228 5.79 4.74 1.29
N GLY A 229 4.94 5.77 1.27
CA GLY A 229 3.61 5.68 1.86
C GLY A 229 3.55 5.87 3.38
N LYS A 230 4.66 6.18 4.04
CA LYS A 230 4.65 6.66 5.42
C LYS A 230 4.48 8.18 5.44
N THR A 231 3.45 8.64 6.14
CA THR A 231 3.15 10.06 6.34
C THR A 231 3.24 10.40 7.83
N GLU A 232 3.21 11.68 8.16
CA GLU A 232 3.12 12.11 9.56
C GLU A 232 1.86 11.59 10.27
N LYS A 233 0.80 11.31 9.49
CA LYS A 233 -0.48 10.75 9.96
C LYS A 233 -0.51 9.20 9.96
N GLY A 234 0.60 8.53 9.63
CA GLY A 234 0.70 7.07 9.52
C GLY A 234 0.85 6.57 8.08
N ALA A 235 0.20 5.48 7.72
CA ALA A 235 0.26 4.93 6.37
C ALA A 235 -0.61 5.73 5.38
N LEU A 236 -0.20 5.77 4.12
CA LEU A 236 -1.06 6.24 3.02
C LEU A 236 -1.98 5.08 2.62
N TRP A 237 -3.23 5.20 3.04
CA TRP A 237 -4.24 4.16 2.88
C TRP A 237 -4.91 4.20 1.50
N LEU A 238 -5.36 3.05 1.02
CA LEU A 238 -6.15 2.96 -0.21
C LEU A 238 -7.65 3.18 0.03
N ASP A 239 -8.09 3.18 1.29
CA ASP A 239 -9.45 3.50 1.69
C ASP A 239 -9.68 5.03 1.66
N PRO A 240 -10.69 5.53 0.92
CA PRO A 240 -10.98 6.96 0.83
C PRO A 240 -11.44 7.58 2.15
N GLU A 241 -11.96 6.80 3.10
CA GLU A 241 -12.33 7.29 4.43
C GLU A 241 -11.13 7.51 5.35
N LYS A 242 -9.98 6.84 5.07
CA LYS A 242 -8.74 6.97 5.82
C LYS A 242 -7.76 7.96 5.21
N THR A 243 -7.68 7.96 3.89
CA THR A 243 -6.92 8.92 3.10
C THR A 243 -7.81 9.38 1.96
N SER A 244 -8.28 10.61 2.01
CA SER A 244 -9.17 11.14 0.96
C SER A 244 -8.49 11.09 -0.41
N PRO A 245 -9.26 10.97 -1.52
CA PRO A 245 -8.71 10.99 -2.87
C PRO A 245 -7.85 12.24 -3.15
N TYR A 246 -8.21 13.38 -2.57
CA TYR A 246 -7.41 14.59 -2.66
C TYR A 246 -6.07 14.48 -1.92
N GLU A 247 -6.05 13.99 -0.68
CA GLU A 247 -4.78 13.77 0.07
C GLU A 247 -3.91 12.72 -0.63
N PHE A 248 -4.53 11.67 -1.19
CA PHE A 248 -3.86 10.63 -1.95
C PHE A 248 -3.21 11.20 -3.22
N TYR A 249 -3.94 12.00 -3.99
CA TYR A 249 -3.44 12.74 -5.16
C TYR A 249 -2.28 13.67 -4.79
N GLN A 250 -2.44 14.46 -3.73
CA GLN A 250 -1.41 15.38 -3.26
C GLN A 250 -0.13 14.68 -2.83
N TYR A 251 -0.21 13.49 -2.26
CA TYR A 251 0.98 12.72 -1.91
C TYR A 251 1.82 12.44 -3.15
N TRP A 252 1.20 11.91 -4.22
CA TRP A 252 1.90 11.57 -5.47
C TRP A 252 2.35 12.80 -6.24
N ARG A 253 1.57 13.87 -6.20
CA ARG A 253 1.92 15.17 -6.78
C ARG A 253 3.17 15.80 -6.15
N ASN A 254 3.52 15.38 -4.92
CA ASN A 254 4.59 15.93 -4.10
C ASN A 254 5.76 14.96 -3.84
N VAL A 255 5.83 13.82 -4.52
CA VAL A 255 7.01 12.94 -4.46
C VAL A 255 8.26 13.65 -4.96
N ASN A 256 9.44 13.21 -4.51
CA ASN A 256 10.69 13.77 -4.99
C ASN A 256 10.87 13.54 -6.49
N ASP A 257 11.52 14.45 -7.18
CA ASP A 257 11.76 14.38 -8.63
C ASP A 257 12.46 13.05 -9.02
N SER A 258 13.43 12.63 -8.22
CA SER A 258 14.15 11.36 -8.39
C SER A 258 13.30 10.11 -8.25
N ASP A 259 12.12 10.20 -7.60
CA ASP A 259 11.26 9.04 -7.33
C ASP A 259 10.15 8.91 -8.40
N VAL A 260 9.89 9.95 -9.18
CA VAL A 260 8.74 10.01 -10.12
C VAL A 260 8.77 8.87 -11.12
N LYS A 261 9.91 8.66 -11.80
CA LYS A 261 10.05 7.63 -12.83
C LYS A 261 9.80 6.23 -12.28
N ASN A 262 10.42 5.92 -11.13
CA ASN A 262 10.24 4.63 -10.46
C ASN A 262 8.77 4.40 -10.04
N CYS A 263 8.14 5.42 -9.45
CA CYS A 263 6.72 5.33 -9.07
C CYS A 263 5.81 5.15 -10.30
N MET A 264 6.06 5.88 -11.38
CA MET A 264 5.26 5.79 -12.61
C MET A 264 5.41 4.42 -13.27
N SER A 265 6.63 3.89 -13.32
CA SER A 265 6.90 2.55 -13.87
C SER A 265 6.18 1.44 -13.10
N LEU A 266 6.22 1.51 -11.75
CA LEU A 266 5.70 0.45 -10.87
C LEU A 266 4.20 0.57 -10.61
N LEU A 267 3.64 1.79 -10.57
CA LEU A 267 2.29 2.03 -10.04
C LEU A 267 1.29 2.47 -11.11
N THR A 268 1.66 2.46 -12.38
CA THR A 268 0.76 2.79 -13.48
C THR A 268 0.80 1.74 -14.59
N PHE A 269 -0.19 1.76 -15.47
CA PHE A 269 -0.21 0.93 -16.68
C PHE A 269 0.24 1.71 -17.93
N LEU A 270 0.78 2.91 -17.78
CA LEU A 270 1.30 3.69 -18.91
C LEU A 270 2.38 2.89 -19.66
N PRO A 271 2.42 2.95 -20.98
CA PRO A 271 3.52 2.37 -21.75
C PRO A 271 4.87 2.92 -21.28
N MET A 272 5.91 2.09 -21.25
CA MET A 272 7.24 2.54 -20.80
C MET A 272 7.83 3.66 -21.67
N GLU A 273 7.51 3.68 -22.96
CA GLU A 273 7.85 4.79 -23.85
C GLU A 273 7.28 6.13 -23.34
N GLU A 274 6.02 6.13 -22.88
CA GLU A 274 5.39 7.31 -22.32
C GLU A 274 5.99 7.69 -20.95
N VAL A 275 6.33 6.70 -20.11
CA VAL A 275 7.04 6.93 -18.85
C VAL A 275 8.39 7.60 -19.11
N HIS A 276 9.15 7.12 -20.11
CA HIS A 276 10.42 7.74 -20.52
C HIS A 276 10.22 9.16 -21.02
N ARG A 277 9.25 9.38 -21.91
CA ARG A 277 8.94 10.70 -22.47
C ARG A 277 8.63 11.74 -21.37
N LEU A 278 7.87 11.34 -20.36
CA LEU A 278 7.45 12.22 -19.26
C LEU A 278 8.54 12.44 -18.21
N CYS A 279 9.37 11.44 -17.95
CA CYS A 279 10.28 11.45 -16.81
C CYS A 279 11.73 11.78 -17.18
N ASP A 280 12.17 11.53 -18.42
CA ASP A 280 13.56 11.79 -18.88
C ASP A 280 13.70 13.26 -19.30
N VAL A 281 13.36 14.16 -18.38
CA VAL A 281 13.36 15.62 -18.55
C VAL A 281 14.07 16.28 -17.38
N GLU A 282 14.53 17.53 -17.59
CA GLU A 282 15.24 18.27 -16.55
C GLU A 282 14.40 19.41 -15.95
N GLY A 283 14.72 19.77 -14.72
CA GLY A 283 14.18 20.94 -14.03
C GLY A 283 12.66 20.88 -13.85
N ALA A 284 11.97 21.99 -14.11
CA ALA A 284 10.55 22.15 -13.85
C ALA A 284 9.64 21.25 -14.72
N ALA A 285 10.16 20.72 -15.84
CA ALA A 285 9.39 19.85 -16.74
C ALA A 285 8.90 18.57 -16.06
N ILE A 286 9.62 18.06 -15.05
CA ILE A 286 9.20 16.88 -14.25
C ILE A 286 7.85 17.08 -13.55
N ASN A 287 7.39 18.33 -13.38
CA ASN A 287 6.09 18.60 -12.76
C ASN A 287 4.91 18.08 -13.58
N GLU A 288 5.06 17.96 -14.92
CA GLU A 288 4.04 17.33 -15.74
C GLU A 288 3.95 15.83 -15.45
N ALA A 289 5.09 15.14 -15.37
CA ALA A 289 5.13 13.73 -14.97
C ALA A 289 4.48 13.50 -13.58
N LYS A 290 4.70 14.40 -12.63
CA LYS A 290 4.06 14.33 -11.30
C LYS A 290 2.54 14.49 -11.36
N LYS A 291 2.01 15.33 -12.26
CA LYS A 291 0.57 15.46 -12.48
C LYS A 291 -0.02 14.16 -13.03
N VAL A 292 0.61 13.62 -14.06
CA VAL A 292 0.19 12.37 -14.69
C VAL A 292 0.26 11.21 -13.69
N LEU A 293 1.37 11.08 -12.93
CA LEU A 293 1.52 10.07 -11.88
C LEU A 293 0.39 10.16 -10.85
N ALA A 294 0.15 11.37 -10.32
CA ALA A 294 -0.88 11.58 -9.31
C ALA A 294 -2.28 11.24 -9.84
N TYR A 295 -2.58 11.64 -11.07
CA TYR A 295 -3.84 11.33 -11.72
C TYR A 295 -4.03 9.83 -11.92
N GLU A 296 -3.10 9.16 -12.59
CA GLU A 296 -3.19 7.73 -12.94
C GLU A 296 -3.28 6.85 -11.69
N VAL A 297 -2.46 7.12 -10.66
CA VAL A 297 -2.48 6.34 -9.42
C VAL A 297 -3.77 6.58 -8.63
N THR A 298 -4.27 7.82 -8.57
CA THR A 298 -5.55 8.12 -7.92
C THR A 298 -6.72 7.49 -8.68
N LYS A 299 -6.69 7.51 -10.01
CA LYS A 299 -7.69 6.85 -10.87
C LYS A 299 -7.76 5.36 -10.62
N LEU A 300 -6.62 4.68 -10.50
CA LEU A 300 -6.56 3.25 -10.21
C LEU A 300 -7.16 2.91 -8.84
N VAL A 301 -6.89 3.71 -7.82
CA VAL A 301 -7.30 3.44 -6.44
C VAL A 301 -8.71 3.92 -6.15
N HIS A 302 -9.08 5.14 -6.58
CA HIS A 302 -10.32 5.80 -6.20
C HIS A 302 -11.33 5.96 -7.35
N GLY A 303 -10.91 5.69 -8.58
CA GLY A 303 -11.72 5.86 -9.79
C GLY A 303 -11.47 7.20 -10.48
N GLU A 304 -11.90 7.27 -11.75
CA GLU A 304 -11.59 8.40 -12.64
C GLU A 304 -12.23 9.71 -12.20
N GLU A 305 -13.47 9.65 -11.70
CA GLU A 305 -14.19 10.84 -11.23
C GLU A 305 -13.48 11.50 -10.04
N GLU A 306 -13.04 10.71 -9.05
CA GLU A 306 -12.33 11.23 -7.89
C GLU A 306 -10.93 11.74 -8.24
N ALA A 307 -10.23 11.10 -9.19
CA ALA A 307 -8.96 11.58 -9.70
C ALA A 307 -9.10 12.95 -10.39
N ARG A 308 -10.15 13.11 -11.23
CA ARG A 308 -10.46 14.37 -11.90
C ARG A 308 -10.79 15.48 -10.91
N LYS A 309 -11.65 15.21 -9.91
CA LYS A 309 -11.98 16.16 -8.85
C LYS A 309 -10.74 16.61 -8.06
N ALA A 310 -9.84 15.66 -7.72
CA ALA A 310 -8.62 15.97 -6.99
C ALA A 310 -7.65 16.81 -7.82
N GLN A 311 -7.55 16.54 -9.12
CA GLN A 311 -6.74 17.31 -10.05
C GLN A 311 -7.29 18.74 -10.19
N GLU A 312 -8.58 18.91 -10.48
CA GLU A 312 -9.24 20.20 -10.63
C GLU A 312 -9.10 21.06 -9.36
N ALA A 313 -9.31 20.46 -8.19
CA ALA A 313 -9.10 21.14 -6.91
C ALA A 313 -7.66 21.63 -6.74
N THR A 314 -6.68 20.81 -7.16
CA THR A 314 -5.26 21.16 -7.09
C THR A 314 -4.94 22.32 -8.05
N GLU A 315 -5.42 22.27 -9.28
CA GLU A 315 -5.18 23.31 -10.29
C GLU A 315 -5.84 24.64 -9.91
N ALA A 316 -7.05 24.61 -9.35
CA ALA A 316 -7.72 25.79 -8.84
C ALA A 316 -6.93 26.52 -7.74
N LEU A 317 -6.30 25.75 -6.84
CA LEU A 317 -5.47 26.30 -5.76
C LEU A 317 -4.15 26.93 -6.23
N PHE A 318 -3.57 26.43 -7.31
CA PHE A 318 -2.29 26.91 -7.83
C PHE A 318 -2.42 27.88 -9.02
N GLY A 319 -3.57 27.88 -9.69
CA GLY A 319 -3.86 28.72 -10.86
C GLY A 319 -4.43 30.12 -10.55
N GLY A 320 -4.60 30.49 -9.29
CA GLY A 320 -5.13 31.79 -8.88
C GLY A 320 -6.63 31.98 -9.15
N ALA A 321 -7.35 30.96 -9.61
CA ALA A 321 -8.79 30.97 -9.78
C ALA A 321 -9.47 30.41 -8.52
N ALA A 322 -9.84 31.27 -7.60
CA ALA A 322 -10.44 30.95 -6.28
C ALA A 322 -11.82 30.23 -6.36
N ASN A 323 -12.28 29.82 -7.54
CA ASN A 323 -13.68 29.47 -7.74
C ASN A 323 -14.04 27.98 -7.66
N ASN A 324 -13.11 27.07 -7.34
CA ASN A 324 -13.47 25.64 -7.24
C ASN A 324 -12.85 24.94 -6.02
N LEU A 325 -13.20 25.45 -4.83
CA LEU A 325 -12.75 24.91 -3.53
C LEU A 325 -13.60 23.72 -3.04
N ALA A 326 -14.59 23.26 -3.83
CA ALA A 326 -15.54 22.22 -3.42
C ALA A 326 -14.88 20.86 -3.07
N ASN A 327 -13.70 20.59 -3.64
CA ASN A 327 -12.99 19.31 -3.47
C ASN A 327 -11.78 19.36 -2.50
N VAL A 328 -11.56 20.50 -1.84
CA VAL A 328 -10.56 20.61 -0.75
C VAL A 328 -11.15 19.95 0.51
N PRO A 329 -10.35 19.21 1.30
CA PRO A 329 -10.83 18.63 2.55
C PRO A 329 -11.60 19.64 3.38
N THR A 330 -12.89 19.38 3.59
CA THR A 330 -13.81 20.30 4.25
C THR A 330 -13.93 19.93 5.72
N ILE A 331 -13.81 20.92 6.57
CA ILE A 331 -13.99 20.86 8.01
C ILE A 331 -15.25 21.64 8.33
N GLU A 332 -16.27 20.95 8.81
CA GLU A 332 -17.49 21.57 9.25
C GLU A 332 -17.29 22.16 10.66
N ILE A 333 -17.67 23.42 10.82
CA ILE A 333 -17.64 24.12 12.10
C ILE A 333 -19.02 24.72 12.40
N THR A 334 -19.31 24.89 13.67
CA THR A 334 -20.56 25.54 14.13
C THR A 334 -20.42 27.07 14.17
N ALA A 335 -21.52 27.78 14.16
CA ALA A 335 -21.51 29.23 14.16
C ALA A 335 -20.78 29.87 15.34
N ASP A 336 -20.80 29.23 16.52
CA ASP A 336 -20.04 29.65 17.70
C ASP A 336 -18.52 29.47 17.55
N GLN A 337 -18.08 28.57 16.70
CA GLN A 337 -16.67 28.35 16.42
C GLN A 337 -16.08 29.39 15.45
N THR A 338 -16.88 30.22 14.80
CA THR A 338 -16.40 31.30 13.92
C THR A 338 -15.65 32.40 14.67
N THR A 339 -15.73 32.44 15.98
CA THR A 339 -14.99 33.35 16.88
C THR A 339 -14.03 32.63 17.81
N ALA A 340 -13.86 31.33 17.64
CA ALA A 340 -12.96 30.50 18.45
C ALA A 340 -11.51 30.70 18.04
N LYS A 341 -10.56 30.34 18.92
CA LYS A 341 -9.14 30.35 18.58
C LYS A 341 -8.84 29.40 17.43
N VAL A 342 -8.10 29.87 16.43
CA VAL A 342 -7.71 29.09 15.25
C VAL A 342 -7.09 27.75 15.64
N ILE A 343 -6.17 27.76 16.61
CA ILE A 343 -5.51 26.52 17.06
C ILE A 343 -6.47 25.51 17.67
N ASP A 344 -7.53 25.96 18.34
CA ASP A 344 -8.49 25.09 18.98
C ASP A 344 -9.38 24.40 17.92
N VAL A 345 -9.86 25.17 16.96
CA VAL A 345 -10.66 24.65 15.84
C VAL A 345 -9.85 23.63 15.02
N LEU A 346 -8.63 24.00 14.61
CA LEU A 346 -7.80 23.14 13.76
C LEU A 346 -7.25 21.90 14.49
N THR A 347 -7.06 21.96 15.81
CA THR A 347 -6.67 20.78 16.60
C THR A 347 -7.85 19.86 16.82
N ALA A 348 -9.04 20.38 17.12
CA ALA A 348 -10.27 19.59 17.23
C ALA A 348 -10.59 18.85 15.92
N ALA A 349 -10.37 19.53 14.78
CA ALA A 349 -10.51 18.97 13.44
C ALA A 349 -9.37 18.05 13.02
N LYS A 350 -8.41 17.74 13.90
CA LYS A 350 -7.24 16.87 13.62
C LYS A 350 -6.34 17.36 12.45
N VAL A 351 -6.40 18.62 12.10
CA VAL A 351 -5.43 19.27 11.19
C VAL A 351 -4.04 19.30 11.81
N PHE A 352 -4.00 19.50 13.12
CA PHE A 352 -2.79 19.35 13.95
C PHE A 352 -2.97 18.23 14.96
N SER A 353 -1.91 17.50 15.24
CA SER A 353 -1.91 16.43 16.25
C SER A 353 -1.99 16.97 17.67
N SER A 354 -1.56 18.22 17.88
CA SER A 354 -1.58 18.89 19.16
C SER A 354 -1.55 20.41 19.01
N LYS A 355 -2.03 21.12 20.03
CA LYS A 355 -1.89 22.60 20.12
C LYS A 355 -0.43 23.07 20.10
N ARG A 356 0.51 22.23 20.58
CA ARG A 356 1.95 22.53 20.53
C ARG A 356 2.45 22.55 19.08
N GLU A 357 2.06 21.59 18.27
CA GLU A 357 2.40 21.54 16.84
C GLU A 357 1.82 22.76 16.11
N ALA A 358 0.56 23.11 16.39
CA ALA A 358 -0.10 24.28 15.79
C ALA A 358 0.67 25.57 16.13
N ARG A 359 1.03 25.79 17.40
CA ARG A 359 1.81 26.96 17.82
C ARG A 359 3.19 27.02 17.14
N GLN A 360 3.88 25.89 17.05
CA GLN A 360 5.16 25.82 16.36
C GLN A 360 5.05 26.20 14.89
N MET A 361 4.02 25.68 14.21
CA MET A 361 3.76 26.00 12.81
C MET A 361 3.46 27.48 12.59
N ILE A 362 2.65 28.10 13.46
CA ILE A 362 2.32 29.54 13.40
C ILE A 362 3.58 30.38 13.60
N ASN A 363 4.38 30.08 14.63
CA ASN A 363 5.63 30.79 14.92
C ASN A 363 6.66 30.72 13.79
N GLN A 364 6.58 29.68 12.96
CA GLN A 364 7.41 29.50 11.76
C GLN A 364 6.81 30.16 10.50
N GLY A 365 5.68 30.86 10.63
CA GLY A 365 4.96 31.45 9.49
C GLY A 365 4.35 30.43 8.52
N GLY A 366 4.13 29.20 9.01
CA GLY A 366 3.67 28.08 8.21
C GLY A 366 2.15 27.91 8.16
N LEU A 367 1.36 28.79 8.79
CA LEU A 367 -0.10 28.73 8.75
C LEU A 367 -0.66 30.00 8.11
N THR A 368 -1.53 29.84 7.09
CA THR A 368 -2.23 30.94 6.46
C THR A 368 -3.73 30.74 6.68
N VAL A 369 -4.44 31.79 7.04
CA VAL A 369 -5.88 31.83 7.26
C VAL A 369 -6.46 32.83 6.26
N GLY A 370 -7.27 32.34 5.30
CA GLY A 370 -7.64 33.15 4.15
C GLY A 370 -6.40 33.54 3.33
N GLU A 371 -6.19 34.84 3.15
CA GLU A 371 -5.04 35.37 2.43
C GLU A 371 -3.84 35.75 3.35
N ALA A 372 -4.04 35.77 4.67
CA ALA A 372 -3.08 36.28 5.62
C ALA A 372 -2.28 35.15 6.32
N VAL A 373 -0.96 35.33 6.44
CA VAL A 373 -0.14 34.45 7.28
C VAL A 373 -0.47 34.73 8.75
N LEU A 374 -0.88 33.68 9.46
CA LEU A 374 -1.15 33.80 10.90
C LEU A 374 0.17 33.85 11.67
N THR A 375 0.36 34.90 12.46
CA THR A 375 1.58 35.10 13.27
C THR A 375 1.34 35.01 14.76
N ASP A 376 0.08 35.20 15.20
CA ASP A 376 -0.31 35.09 16.61
C ASP A 376 -0.96 33.74 16.89
N PRO A 377 -0.35 32.87 17.73
CA PRO A 377 -0.93 31.58 18.13
C PRO A 377 -2.24 31.72 18.94
N GLU A 378 -2.51 32.86 19.53
CA GLU A 378 -3.72 33.08 20.32
C GLU A 378 -4.85 33.75 19.51
N ALA A 379 -4.61 34.03 18.22
CA ALA A 379 -5.61 34.64 17.34
C ALA A 379 -6.88 33.78 17.22
N ALA A 380 -8.00 34.47 17.23
CA ALA A 380 -9.31 33.89 17.00
C ALA A 380 -9.72 34.04 15.53
N LEU A 381 -10.58 33.15 15.06
CA LEU A 381 -11.33 33.36 13.84
C LEU A 381 -12.25 34.60 13.99
N SER A 382 -12.65 35.19 12.90
CA SER A 382 -13.69 36.19 12.89
C SER A 382 -14.64 35.94 11.71
N ALA A 383 -15.92 36.32 11.86
CA ALA A 383 -16.93 36.00 10.89
C ALA A 383 -16.70 36.66 9.51
N ASP A 384 -15.97 37.77 9.49
CA ASP A 384 -15.57 38.51 8.28
C ASP A 384 -14.47 37.84 7.47
N LEU A 385 -13.81 36.81 8.02
CA LEU A 385 -12.85 36.03 7.28
C LEU A 385 -13.50 34.98 6.34
N PHE A 386 -14.80 34.72 6.56
CA PHE A 386 -15.54 33.75 5.76
C PHE A 386 -16.13 34.43 4.53
N ASP A 387 -16.05 33.75 3.39
CA ASP A 387 -16.64 34.21 2.12
C ASP A 387 -18.18 34.14 2.11
N ALA A 388 -18.79 34.52 0.98
CA ALA A 388 -20.24 34.49 0.80
C ALA A 388 -20.85 33.08 0.95
N ASP A 389 -20.07 32.02 0.69
CA ASP A 389 -20.44 30.61 0.84
C ASP A 389 -20.18 30.12 2.26
N LYS A 390 -19.93 31.02 3.22
CA LYS A 390 -19.59 30.73 4.61
C LYS A 390 -18.38 29.80 4.74
N SER A 391 -17.42 29.94 3.85
CA SER A 391 -16.22 29.13 3.84
C SER A 391 -14.95 29.97 4.04
N LEU A 392 -13.93 29.34 4.60
CA LEU A 392 -12.63 29.95 4.87
C LEU A 392 -11.52 28.97 4.50
N LEU A 393 -10.60 29.37 3.64
CA LEU A 393 -9.46 28.56 3.25
C LEU A 393 -8.34 28.65 4.29
N ILE A 394 -7.83 27.49 4.69
CA ILE A 394 -6.68 27.34 5.59
C ILE A 394 -5.54 26.67 4.83
N ARG A 395 -4.33 27.23 4.88
CA ARG A 395 -3.12 26.61 4.32
C ARG A 395 -2.12 26.26 5.43
N LYS A 396 -1.85 24.96 5.60
CA LYS A 396 -0.82 24.41 6.51
C LYS A 396 0.47 24.13 5.72
N GLY A 397 1.52 24.88 6.01
CA GLY A 397 2.80 24.80 5.29
C GLY A 397 2.65 25.28 3.83
N LYS A 398 3.52 24.75 2.95
CA LYS A 398 3.57 25.18 1.54
C LYS A 398 2.52 24.50 0.65
N LYS A 399 1.92 23.37 1.09
CA LYS A 399 1.26 22.43 0.18
C LYS A 399 -0.06 21.81 0.68
N LYS A 400 -0.45 21.99 1.95
CA LYS A 400 -1.67 21.39 2.52
C LYS A 400 -2.74 22.45 2.69
N TYR A 401 -3.93 22.20 2.12
CA TYR A 401 -5.08 23.09 2.18
C TYR A 401 -6.27 22.40 2.83
N PHE A 402 -7.07 23.17 3.57
CA PHE A 402 -8.31 22.76 4.21
C PHE A 402 -9.35 23.87 4.03
N ARG A 403 -10.61 23.51 3.97
CA ARG A 403 -11.72 24.47 3.89
C ARG A 403 -12.54 24.36 5.15
N LEU A 404 -12.61 25.42 5.95
CA LEU A 404 -13.61 25.52 7.03
C LEU A 404 -14.94 25.93 6.42
N VAL A 405 -16.05 25.28 6.81
CA VAL A 405 -17.40 25.62 6.36
C VAL A 405 -18.31 25.68 7.57
N VAL A 406 -19.02 26.80 7.70
CA VAL A 406 -19.98 27.01 8.79
C VAL A 406 -21.30 26.34 8.44
N LYS A 407 -21.74 25.43 9.33
CA LYS A 407 -23.09 24.81 9.28
C LYS A 407 -24.13 25.64 9.96
#